data_95467253017c5b75305dd0d18fafad23
#
_entry.id   95467253017c5b75305dd0d18fafad23
#
_cell.length_a   1.000
_cell.length_b   1.000
_cell.length_c   1.000
_cell.angle_alpha   90.00
_cell.angle_beta   90.00
_cell.angle_gamma   90.00
#
_symmetry.space_group_name_H-M   'P 1'
#
loop_
_entity.id
_entity.type
_entity.pdbx_description
1 polymer ?
#
loop_
_entity_poly.entity_id
_entity_poly.type
_entity_poly.pdbx_seq_one_letter_code
_entity_poly.pdbx_strand_id
1 'polypeptide(L)'
;MNFIDTIKAWFAAFIAAIVAFFGFGAVPEKNSMAPAEDVTRIMSFNIRCNEYEARQNVVPALIEAYAPDSAGLQECTYQWYENLAESLEDYAFVGVGRDTGTLEKGCGEISAVIYRKDKYDLVDSGTFWLSETPDEVSRGWDGACNRICTWVVLMNKETGEKYAHVNTHLDHMGKNARTNGVELVKEKALSFDIPTVVTGDFNFDKGTDLYNQLVTGGLSDTQEMAKESMSGKTYHGYAGGIAGKPIDFICVNGQITDIESYQILRGKYEGTYTSDHYPIYSDMKF
;
A
#
# COMPACT_ATOMS: atom_id res chain seq x y z
N MET A 1 8.73 -18.14 -32.55
CA MET A 1 9.60 -17.03 -32.10
C MET A 1 10.99 -17.34 -32.63
N ASN A 2 11.61 -16.47 -33.40
CA ASN A 2 12.95 -16.76 -33.96
C ASN A 2 14.02 -16.43 -32.91
N PHE A 3 15.25 -16.95 -33.10
CA PHE A 3 16.37 -16.79 -32.19
C PHE A 3 16.70 -15.31 -31.86
N ILE A 4 16.47 -14.41 -32.82
CA ILE A 4 16.68 -12.97 -32.70
C ILE A 4 15.64 -12.33 -31.76
N ASP A 5 14.39 -12.76 -31.82
CA ASP A 5 13.31 -12.25 -30.94
C ASP A 5 13.50 -12.72 -29.50
N THR A 6 14.02 -13.93 -29.31
CA THR A 6 14.40 -14.44 -27.98
C THR A 6 15.55 -13.63 -27.39
N ILE A 7 16.59 -13.30 -28.17
CA ILE A 7 17.71 -12.48 -27.69
C ILE A 7 17.24 -11.05 -27.37
N LYS A 8 16.37 -10.46 -28.18
CA LYS A 8 15.81 -9.11 -27.90
C LYS A 8 14.97 -9.09 -26.61
N ALA A 9 14.17 -10.11 -26.40
CA ALA A 9 13.38 -10.24 -25.16
C ALA A 9 14.28 -10.41 -23.92
N TRP A 10 15.35 -11.23 -24.02
CA TRP A 10 16.36 -11.38 -22.95
C TRP A 10 17.13 -10.09 -22.68
N PHE A 11 17.49 -9.35 -23.74
CA PHE A 11 18.20 -8.07 -23.60
C PHE A 11 17.32 -6.98 -23.00
N ALA A 12 16.03 -6.94 -23.37
CA ALA A 12 15.08 -6.00 -22.78
C ALA A 12 14.81 -6.31 -21.30
N ALA A 13 14.64 -7.58 -20.92
CA ALA A 13 14.48 -8.01 -19.54
C ALA A 13 15.77 -7.75 -18.71
N PHE A 14 16.96 -7.95 -19.30
CA PHE A 14 18.23 -7.68 -18.64
C PHE A 14 18.46 -6.18 -18.43
N ILE A 15 18.12 -5.33 -19.42
CA ILE A 15 18.17 -3.87 -19.28
C ILE A 15 17.16 -3.37 -18.25
N ALA A 16 15.93 -3.89 -18.25
CA ALA A 16 14.93 -3.56 -17.25
C ALA A 16 15.39 -3.93 -15.83
N ALA A 17 16.02 -5.09 -15.66
CA ALA A 17 16.59 -5.52 -14.38
C ALA A 17 17.78 -4.63 -13.93
N ILE A 18 18.64 -4.19 -14.87
CA ILE A 18 19.75 -3.27 -14.57
C ILE A 18 19.22 -1.88 -14.22
N VAL A 19 18.22 -1.37 -14.92
CA VAL A 19 17.58 -0.07 -14.64
C VAL A 19 16.91 -0.10 -13.28
N ALA A 20 16.21 -1.17 -12.93
CA ALA A 20 15.65 -1.38 -11.61
C ALA A 20 16.71 -1.48 -10.50
N PHE A 21 17.88 -2.06 -10.80
CA PHE A 21 18.98 -2.23 -9.84
C PHE A 21 19.79 -0.94 -9.60
N PHE A 22 19.95 -0.06 -10.61
CA PHE A 22 20.74 1.17 -10.51
C PHE A 22 19.92 2.45 -10.31
N GLY A 23 18.59 2.38 -10.29
CA GLY A 23 17.74 3.47 -9.86
C GLY A 23 17.73 4.72 -10.75
N PHE A 24 18.04 4.57 -12.06
CA PHE A 24 17.89 5.62 -13.05
C PHE A 24 17.05 5.10 -14.22
N GLY A 25 15.78 5.46 -14.24
CA GLY A 25 14.87 5.04 -15.31
C GLY A 25 13.73 6.01 -15.55
N ALA A 26 13.17 5.95 -16.74
CA ALA A 26 11.83 6.47 -17.00
C ALA A 26 10.81 5.66 -16.19
N VAL A 27 9.66 6.25 -15.86
CA VAL A 27 8.55 5.50 -15.29
C VAL A 27 8.15 4.42 -16.31
N PRO A 28 7.95 3.16 -15.88
CA PRO A 28 7.53 2.11 -16.79
C PRO A 28 6.18 2.48 -17.46
N GLU A 29 5.95 1.97 -18.65
CA GLU A 29 4.67 2.13 -19.33
C GLU A 29 3.52 1.48 -18.54
N LYS A 30 2.31 1.98 -18.73
CA LYS A 30 1.08 1.44 -18.12
C LYS A 30 1.00 -0.09 -18.31
N ASN A 31 0.70 -0.80 -17.23
CA ASN A 31 0.61 -2.27 -17.14
C ASN A 31 1.87 -3.04 -17.55
N SER A 32 3.01 -2.38 -17.78
CA SER A 32 4.24 -3.07 -18.20
C SER A 32 4.82 -4.02 -17.15
N MET A 33 4.46 -3.80 -15.87
CA MET A 33 4.84 -4.59 -14.70
C MET A 33 3.63 -5.22 -14.01
N ALA A 34 2.50 -5.36 -14.72
CA ALA A 34 1.28 -5.94 -14.18
C ALA A 34 1.49 -7.39 -13.69
N PRO A 35 0.74 -7.85 -12.67
CA PRO A 35 0.78 -9.24 -12.24
C PRO A 35 0.27 -10.20 -13.32
N ALA A 36 0.54 -11.50 -13.15
CA ALA A 36 -0.11 -12.55 -13.93
C ALA A 36 -1.63 -12.55 -13.70
N GLU A 37 -2.41 -13.10 -14.64
CA GLU A 37 -3.89 -13.05 -14.60
C GLU A 37 -4.49 -13.78 -13.38
N ASP A 38 -3.81 -14.83 -12.88
CA ASP A 38 -4.24 -15.64 -11.74
C ASP A 38 -3.70 -15.14 -10.39
N VAL A 39 -3.19 -13.94 -10.34
CA VAL A 39 -2.54 -13.35 -9.17
C VAL A 39 -3.22 -12.02 -8.80
N THR A 40 -3.55 -11.86 -7.54
CA THR A 40 -4.00 -10.60 -6.96
C THR A 40 -2.80 -9.83 -6.40
N ARG A 41 -2.55 -8.63 -6.89
CA ARG A 41 -1.50 -7.74 -6.39
C ARG A 41 -2.06 -6.72 -5.42
N ILE A 42 -1.52 -6.72 -4.21
CA ILE A 42 -1.80 -5.73 -3.18
C ILE A 42 -0.58 -4.84 -2.99
N MET A 43 -0.77 -3.52 -3.00
CA MET A 43 0.29 -2.54 -2.78
C MET A 43 0.06 -1.75 -1.50
N SER A 44 1.13 -1.39 -0.78
CA SER A 44 1.12 -0.35 0.26
C SER A 44 2.09 0.75 -0.14
N PHE A 45 1.65 2.00 -0.09
CA PHE A 45 2.44 3.11 -0.55
C PHE A 45 2.16 4.39 0.25
N ASN A 46 3.08 4.76 1.14
CA ASN A 46 3.11 6.11 1.68
C ASN A 46 3.60 7.06 0.57
N ILE A 47 2.66 7.84 0.01
CA ILE A 47 2.94 8.72 -1.14
C ILE A 47 3.51 10.08 -0.74
N ARG A 48 3.70 10.34 0.54
CA ARG A 48 4.19 11.59 1.11
C ARG A 48 3.31 12.80 0.79
N CYS A 49 2.80 13.46 1.80
CA CYS A 49 1.90 14.62 1.66
C CYS A 49 2.59 15.87 1.10
N ASN A 50 3.90 16.03 1.34
CA ASN A 50 4.70 17.14 0.86
C ASN A 50 5.37 16.86 -0.50
N GLU A 51 6.01 17.88 -1.08
CA GLU A 51 6.73 17.85 -2.37
C GLU A 51 5.87 17.29 -3.53
N TYR A 52 4.58 17.64 -3.53
CA TYR A 52 3.61 17.18 -4.53
C TYR A 52 4.05 17.49 -5.97
N GLU A 53 4.45 18.72 -6.27
CA GLU A 53 4.77 19.20 -7.63
C GLU A 53 5.88 18.37 -8.30
N ALA A 54 6.85 17.91 -7.52
CA ALA A 54 7.95 17.10 -8.05
C ALA A 54 7.55 15.66 -8.39
N ARG A 55 6.37 15.21 -7.92
CA ARG A 55 5.99 13.80 -7.95
C ARG A 55 4.60 13.51 -8.54
N GLN A 56 3.84 14.56 -8.85
CA GLN A 56 2.45 14.45 -9.32
C GLN A 56 2.27 13.59 -10.58
N ASN A 57 3.31 13.43 -11.39
CA ASN A 57 3.26 12.59 -12.60
C ASN A 57 3.84 11.19 -12.34
N VAL A 58 4.88 11.08 -11.51
CA VAL A 58 5.58 9.79 -11.34
C VAL A 58 4.87 8.84 -10.37
N VAL A 59 4.10 9.37 -9.40
CA VAL A 59 3.33 8.53 -8.46
C VAL A 59 2.20 7.79 -9.18
N PRO A 60 1.28 8.47 -9.92
CA PRO A 60 0.23 7.75 -10.64
C PRO A 60 0.81 6.83 -11.73
N ALA A 61 1.82 7.26 -12.47
CA ALA A 61 2.42 6.42 -13.50
C ALA A 61 3.08 5.15 -12.93
N LEU A 62 3.66 5.21 -11.73
CA LEU A 62 4.15 4.02 -11.05
C LEU A 62 3.00 3.06 -10.70
N ILE A 63 1.91 3.58 -10.13
CA ILE A 63 0.74 2.77 -9.79
C ILE A 63 0.17 2.10 -11.06
N GLU A 64 0.02 2.84 -12.14
CA GLU A 64 -0.44 2.28 -13.42
C GLU A 64 0.49 1.20 -13.98
N ALA A 65 1.80 1.41 -13.88
CA ALA A 65 2.79 0.46 -14.40
C ALA A 65 2.74 -0.88 -13.67
N TYR A 66 2.63 -0.86 -12.35
CA TYR A 66 2.57 -2.06 -11.52
C TYR A 66 1.16 -2.64 -11.40
N ALA A 67 0.13 -1.87 -11.76
CA ALA A 67 -1.27 -2.27 -11.86
C ALA A 67 -1.79 -3.10 -10.67
N PRO A 68 -1.65 -2.62 -9.40
CA PRO A 68 -2.18 -3.36 -8.27
C PRO A 68 -3.70 -3.50 -8.38
N ASP A 69 -4.23 -4.64 -7.95
CA ASP A 69 -5.67 -4.86 -7.84
C ASP A 69 -6.30 -3.92 -6.83
N SER A 70 -5.61 -3.73 -5.70
CA SER A 70 -5.88 -2.62 -4.79
C SER A 70 -4.60 -2.12 -4.12
N ALA A 71 -4.60 -0.85 -3.70
CA ALA A 71 -3.49 -0.25 -2.98
C ALA A 71 -3.97 0.56 -1.79
N GLY A 72 -3.30 0.37 -0.64
CA GLY A 72 -3.40 1.26 0.51
C GLY A 72 -2.43 2.42 0.36
N LEU A 73 -2.94 3.65 0.34
CA LEU A 73 -2.16 4.86 0.25
C LEU A 73 -2.15 5.58 1.59
N GLN A 74 -0.98 6.02 2.05
CA GLN A 74 -0.82 6.81 3.25
C GLN A 74 -0.30 8.20 2.87
N GLU A 75 -0.54 9.18 3.74
CA GLU A 75 -0.25 10.60 3.52
C GLU A 75 -0.91 11.19 2.25
N CYS A 76 -1.99 10.58 1.77
CA CYS A 76 -2.76 11.14 0.68
C CYS A 76 -3.50 12.40 1.15
N THR A 77 -3.28 13.53 0.51
CA THR A 77 -4.02 14.77 0.77
C THR A 77 -5.16 14.92 -0.23
N TYR A 78 -6.04 15.91 -0.02
CA TYR A 78 -7.07 16.22 -1.01
C TYR A 78 -6.47 16.57 -2.39
N GLN A 79 -5.32 17.25 -2.43
CA GLN A 79 -4.61 17.54 -3.69
C GLN A 79 -4.12 16.26 -4.38
N TRP A 80 -3.60 15.29 -3.62
CA TRP A 80 -3.26 13.98 -4.16
C TRP A 80 -4.49 13.22 -4.67
N TYR A 81 -5.60 13.28 -3.93
CA TYR A 81 -6.86 12.68 -4.37
C TYR A 81 -7.30 13.22 -5.74
N GLU A 82 -7.33 14.56 -5.92
CA GLU A 82 -7.72 15.15 -7.20
C GLU A 82 -6.81 14.68 -8.34
N ASN A 83 -5.49 14.67 -8.11
CA ASN A 83 -4.53 14.19 -9.10
C ASN A 83 -4.71 12.70 -9.45
N LEU A 84 -4.85 11.84 -8.42
CA LEU A 84 -5.00 10.41 -8.63
C LEU A 84 -6.35 10.07 -9.29
N ALA A 85 -7.41 10.78 -8.94
CA ALA A 85 -8.73 10.60 -9.56
C ALA A 85 -8.73 10.97 -11.05
N GLU A 86 -7.94 11.98 -11.44
CA GLU A 86 -7.76 12.39 -12.83
C GLU A 86 -6.82 11.45 -13.59
N SER A 87 -5.71 11.04 -12.98
CA SER A 87 -4.65 10.28 -13.64
C SER A 87 -4.91 8.78 -13.72
N LEU A 88 -5.62 8.20 -12.74
CA LEU A 88 -5.86 6.76 -12.60
C LEU A 88 -7.30 6.39 -12.99
N GLU A 89 -7.64 6.56 -14.28
CA GLU A 89 -9.00 6.35 -14.76
C GLU A 89 -9.57 4.94 -14.49
N ASP A 90 -8.72 3.91 -14.38
CA ASP A 90 -9.13 2.53 -14.11
C ASP A 90 -9.35 2.25 -12.61
N TYR A 91 -9.06 3.22 -11.74
CA TYR A 91 -9.18 3.05 -10.30
C TYR A 91 -10.37 3.81 -9.71
N ALA A 92 -10.92 3.26 -8.65
CA ALA A 92 -11.82 3.97 -7.74
C ALA A 92 -11.08 4.27 -6.44
N PHE A 93 -11.49 5.33 -5.75
CA PHE A 93 -10.89 5.83 -4.53
C PHE A 93 -11.89 5.75 -3.37
N VAL A 94 -11.44 5.23 -2.22
CA VAL A 94 -12.22 5.18 -0.97
C VAL A 94 -11.39 5.75 0.16
N GLY A 95 -11.96 6.69 0.91
CA GLY A 95 -11.33 7.30 2.07
C GLY A 95 -11.87 8.69 2.36
N VAL A 96 -11.65 9.15 3.58
CA VAL A 96 -11.98 10.50 4.05
C VAL A 96 -10.77 11.09 4.78
N GLY A 97 -10.74 12.41 4.92
CA GLY A 97 -9.68 13.09 5.63
C GLY A 97 -9.78 12.91 7.15
N ARG A 98 -8.65 12.67 7.78
CA ARG A 98 -8.54 12.38 9.22
C ARG A 98 -9.04 13.50 10.13
N ASP A 99 -9.05 14.76 9.66
CA ASP A 99 -9.34 15.92 10.49
C ASP A 99 -10.81 16.41 10.38
N THR A 100 -11.54 15.95 9.36
CA THR A 100 -12.93 16.37 9.12
C THR A 100 -13.92 15.22 8.93
N GLY A 101 -13.45 14.02 8.58
CA GLY A 101 -14.32 12.91 8.20
C GLY A 101 -14.99 13.09 6.84
N THR A 102 -14.52 14.03 6.05
CA THR A 102 -15.03 14.34 4.70
C THR A 102 -13.91 14.26 3.68
N LEU A 103 -14.25 14.30 2.39
CA LEU A 103 -13.29 14.35 1.28
C LEU A 103 -13.35 15.74 0.64
N GLU A 104 -12.66 16.68 1.25
CA GLU A 104 -12.63 18.08 0.84
C GLU A 104 -11.29 18.76 1.13
N LYS A 105 -11.06 19.92 0.54
CA LYS A 105 -9.84 20.69 0.78
C LYS A 105 -9.69 21.04 2.27
N GLY A 106 -8.54 20.69 2.84
CA GLY A 106 -8.25 20.93 4.25
C GLY A 106 -8.69 19.80 5.19
N CYS A 107 -9.14 18.67 4.65
CA CYS A 107 -9.59 17.51 5.43
C CYS A 107 -8.45 16.75 6.17
N GLY A 108 -7.21 17.18 6.03
CA GLY A 108 -6.04 16.47 6.54
C GLY A 108 -5.57 15.35 5.60
N GLU A 109 -4.75 14.45 6.11
CA GLU A 109 -4.31 13.28 5.36
C GLU A 109 -5.41 12.21 5.34
N ILE A 110 -5.40 11.42 4.26
CA ILE A 110 -6.31 10.32 3.98
C ILE A 110 -5.48 9.03 3.97
N SER A 111 -5.88 8.04 4.73
CA SER A 111 -5.40 6.66 4.57
C SER A 111 -6.31 5.95 3.57
N ALA A 112 -6.08 6.20 2.28
CA ALA A 112 -6.99 5.78 1.23
C ALA A 112 -6.79 4.33 0.81
N VAL A 113 -7.86 3.70 0.28
CA VAL A 113 -7.76 2.49 -0.53
C VAL A 113 -8.20 2.84 -1.94
N ILE A 114 -7.35 2.53 -2.92
CA ILE A 114 -7.72 2.55 -4.33
C ILE A 114 -7.81 1.12 -4.85
N TYR A 115 -8.69 0.87 -5.81
CA TYR A 115 -8.88 -0.46 -6.40
C TYR A 115 -9.27 -0.39 -7.87
N ARG A 116 -8.95 -1.43 -8.63
CA ARG A 116 -9.31 -1.60 -10.05
C ARG A 116 -10.82 -1.72 -10.20
N LYS A 117 -11.50 -0.64 -10.64
CA LYS A 117 -12.96 -0.62 -10.84
C LYS A 117 -13.44 -1.41 -12.05
N ASP A 118 -12.53 -1.76 -12.95
CA ASP A 118 -12.82 -2.68 -14.07
C ASP A 118 -12.89 -4.13 -13.59
N LYS A 119 -12.14 -4.52 -12.56
CA LYS A 119 -12.08 -5.88 -12.00
C LYS A 119 -13.02 -6.10 -10.81
N TYR A 120 -13.26 -5.08 -10.00
CA TYR A 120 -13.94 -5.22 -8.71
C TYR A 120 -15.13 -4.29 -8.56
N ASP A 121 -16.17 -4.80 -7.88
CA ASP A 121 -17.26 -4.01 -7.32
C ASP A 121 -17.01 -3.73 -5.85
N LEU A 122 -17.27 -2.51 -5.41
CA LEU A 122 -17.29 -2.15 -4.00
C LEU A 122 -18.58 -2.67 -3.34
N VAL A 123 -18.42 -3.58 -2.38
CA VAL A 123 -19.56 -4.17 -1.65
C VAL A 123 -19.86 -3.38 -0.39
N ASP A 124 -18.80 -2.99 0.35
CA ASP A 124 -18.92 -2.25 1.60
C ASP A 124 -17.62 -1.48 1.87
N SER A 125 -17.70 -0.41 2.66
CA SER A 125 -16.52 0.38 3.03
C SER A 125 -16.78 1.24 4.26
N GLY A 126 -15.71 1.69 4.88
CA GLY A 126 -15.81 2.64 5.98
C GLY A 126 -14.45 3.18 6.39
N THR A 127 -14.49 4.20 7.22
CA THR A 127 -13.32 4.78 7.89
C THR A 127 -13.65 4.99 9.35
N PHE A 128 -12.69 4.71 10.24
CA PHE A 128 -12.81 4.96 11.67
C PHE A 128 -11.51 5.57 12.21
N TRP A 129 -11.60 6.24 13.35
CA TRP A 129 -10.46 6.88 13.99
C TRP A 129 -9.75 5.92 14.93
N LEU A 130 -8.43 5.96 14.93
CA LEU A 130 -7.60 5.21 15.86
C LEU A 130 -7.52 5.97 17.19
N SER A 131 -8.60 5.89 17.95
CA SER A 131 -8.81 6.62 19.19
C SER A 131 -9.73 5.85 20.15
N GLU A 132 -9.98 6.41 21.32
CA GLU A 132 -10.97 5.92 22.29
C GLU A 132 -12.41 6.11 21.80
N THR A 133 -12.63 6.92 20.76
CA THR A 133 -13.93 7.16 20.11
C THR A 133 -13.83 6.95 18.60
N PRO A 134 -13.77 5.69 18.13
CA PRO A 134 -13.48 5.38 16.74
C PRO A 134 -14.49 5.92 15.72
N ASP A 135 -15.71 6.14 16.12
CA ASP A 135 -16.81 6.62 15.25
C ASP A 135 -16.85 8.15 15.11
N GLU A 136 -15.95 8.86 15.77
CA GLU A 136 -15.89 10.33 15.79
C GLU A 136 -14.52 10.84 15.35
N VAL A 137 -14.49 12.02 14.72
CA VAL A 137 -13.23 12.73 14.43
C VAL A 137 -12.50 13.02 15.74
N SER A 138 -11.48 12.25 16.03
CA SER A 138 -10.77 12.33 17.31
C SER A 138 -9.32 11.91 17.20
N ARG A 139 -8.52 12.39 18.17
CA ARG A 139 -7.12 12.01 18.33
C ARG A 139 -6.99 11.04 19.50
N GLY A 140 -6.42 9.87 19.22
CA GLY A 140 -6.30 8.81 20.21
C GLY A 140 -5.10 8.97 21.13
N TRP A 141 -5.31 8.70 22.40
CA TRP A 141 -4.28 8.56 23.48
C TRP A 141 -3.24 9.69 23.47
N ASP A 142 -1.96 9.32 23.34
CA ASP A 142 -0.81 10.22 23.28
C ASP A 142 -0.39 10.57 21.83
N GLY A 143 -1.28 10.39 20.87
CA GLY A 143 -1.01 10.63 19.44
C GLY A 143 -0.69 12.10 19.13
N ALA A 144 0.18 12.33 18.17
CA ALA A 144 0.55 13.68 17.72
C ALA A 144 -0.54 14.31 16.83
N CYS A 145 -1.31 13.48 16.11
CA CYS A 145 -2.37 13.90 15.20
C CYS A 145 -3.50 12.86 15.18
N ASN A 146 -4.60 13.19 14.53
CA ASN A 146 -5.64 12.22 14.24
C ASN A 146 -5.09 11.14 13.31
N ARG A 147 -5.44 9.88 13.56
CA ARG A 147 -5.11 8.74 12.71
C ARG A 147 -6.36 7.96 12.42
N ILE A 148 -6.45 7.44 11.21
CA ILE A 148 -7.61 6.74 10.70
C ILE A 148 -7.21 5.40 10.08
N CYS A 149 -8.20 4.52 10.02
CA CYS A 149 -8.13 3.27 9.30
C CYS A 149 -9.31 3.23 8.32
N THR A 150 -9.03 3.07 7.04
CA THR A 150 -10.04 2.90 5.98
C THR A 150 -10.07 1.45 5.54
N TRP A 151 -11.25 0.92 5.29
CA TRP A 151 -11.43 -0.45 4.82
C TRP A 151 -12.45 -0.52 3.71
N VAL A 152 -12.27 -1.50 2.83
CA VAL A 152 -13.20 -1.85 1.75
C VAL A 152 -13.43 -3.35 1.74
N VAL A 153 -14.61 -3.77 1.27
CA VAL A 153 -14.90 -5.13 0.84
C VAL A 153 -15.10 -5.08 -0.66
N LEU A 154 -14.28 -5.79 -1.40
CA LEU A 154 -14.27 -5.85 -2.85
C LEU A 154 -14.75 -7.22 -3.32
N MET A 155 -15.54 -7.24 -4.38
CA MET A 155 -16.00 -8.45 -5.04
C MET A 155 -15.47 -8.49 -6.47
N ASN A 156 -14.75 -9.54 -6.80
CA ASN A 156 -14.29 -9.78 -8.17
C ASN A 156 -15.49 -10.00 -9.08
N LYS A 157 -15.60 -9.19 -10.14
CA LYS A 157 -16.73 -9.22 -11.09
C LYS A 157 -16.85 -10.51 -11.89
N GLU A 158 -15.72 -11.17 -12.10
CA GLU A 158 -15.65 -12.38 -12.91
C GLU A 158 -15.94 -13.63 -12.06
N THR A 159 -15.29 -13.75 -10.88
CA THR A 159 -15.40 -14.94 -10.03
C THR A 159 -16.48 -14.83 -8.95
N GLY A 160 -16.88 -13.62 -8.56
CA GLY A 160 -17.77 -13.36 -7.43
C GLY A 160 -17.11 -13.51 -6.05
N GLU A 161 -15.84 -13.84 -6.01
CA GLU A 161 -15.06 -13.94 -4.77
C GLU A 161 -14.85 -12.58 -4.13
N LYS A 162 -14.79 -12.56 -2.81
CA LYS A 162 -14.66 -11.32 -2.04
C LYS A 162 -13.39 -11.33 -1.21
N TYR A 163 -12.78 -10.15 -1.05
CA TYR A 163 -11.77 -9.92 -0.03
C TYR A 163 -11.95 -8.55 0.62
N ALA A 164 -11.41 -8.39 1.82
CA ALA A 164 -11.36 -7.10 2.50
C ALA A 164 -9.93 -6.53 2.39
N HIS A 165 -9.83 -5.20 2.20
CA HIS A 165 -8.57 -4.47 2.27
C HIS A 165 -8.71 -3.38 3.34
N VAL A 166 -7.84 -3.42 4.35
CA VAL A 166 -7.78 -2.50 5.49
C VAL A 166 -6.48 -1.71 5.36
N ASN A 167 -6.53 -0.38 5.38
CA ASN A 167 -5.37 0.49 5.24
C ASN A 167 -5.28 1.53 6.35
N THR A 168 -4.07 1.74 6.86
CA THR A 168 -3.84 2.69 7.96
C THR A 168 -2.50 3.40 7.85
N HIS A 169 -2.34 4.48 8.63
CA HIS A 169 -1.08 5.13 8.93
C HIS A 169 -1.03 5.42 10.44
N LEU A 170 -0.23 4.67 11.18
CA LEU A 170 -0.16 4.80 12.63
C LEU A 170 0.58 6.07 13.06
N ASP A 171 0.42 6.45 14.32
CA ASP A 171 1.04 7.66 14.86
C ASP A 171 2.57 7.51 14.97
N HIS A 172 3.29 8.55 14.57
CA HIS A 172 4.76 8.56 14.53
C HIS A 172 5.40 8.90 15.91
N MET A 173 4.64 9.45 16.86
CA MET A 173 5.13 9.89 18.18
C MET A 173 4.54 9.07 19.33
N GLY A 174 3.21 8.93 19.38
CA GLY A 174 2.49 8.34 20.49
C GLY A 174 2.71 6.83 20.60
N LYS A 175 3.31 6.37 21.69
CA LYS A 175 3.52 4.93 21.93
C LYS A 175 2.19 4.22 22.21
N ASN A 176 1.33 4.80 23.05
CA ASN A 176 0.03 4.22 23.37
C ASN A 176 -0.90 4.28 22.15
N ALA A 177 -0.83 5.37 21.38
CA ALA A 177 -1.57 5.50 20.15
C ALA A 177 -1.21 4.40 19.13
N ARG A 178 0.09 4.05 18.97
CA ARG A 178 0.50 2.91 18.15
C ARG A 178 0.03 1.57 18.69
N THR A 179 0.22 1.34 20.01
CA THR A 179 -0.15 0.07 20.65
C THR A 179 -1.64 -0.21 20.48
N ASN A 180 -2.48 0.75 20.84
CA ASN A 180 -3.94 0.59 20.73
C ASN A 180 -4.42 0.68 19.29
N GLY A 181 -3.76 1.49 18.45
CA GLY A 181 -4.04 1.55 17.02
C GLY A 181 -3.83 0.20 16.32
N VAL A 182 -2.77 -0.53 16.65
CA VAL A 182 -2.57 -1.91 16.16
C VAL A 182 -3.73 -2.81 16.54
N GLU A 183 -4.22 -2.75 17.80
CA GLU A 183 -5.35 -3.59 18.23
C GLU A 183 -6.63 -3.26 17.47
N LEU A 184 -6.97 -1.97 17.30
CA LEU A 184 -8.16 -1.57 16.54
C LEU A 184 -8.08 -2.01 15.07
N VAL A 185 -6.91 -1.88 14.43
CA VAL A 185 -6.71 -2.34 13.05
C VAL A 185 -6.85 -3.86 12.95
N LYS A 186 -6.27 -4.62 13.88
CA LYS A 186 -6.40 -6.09 13.93
C LYS A 186 -7.84 -6.52 14.18
N GLU A 187 -8.51 -5.92 15.16
CA GLU A 187 -9.90 -6.21 15.48
C GLU A 187 -10.78 -6.03 14.23
N LYS A 188 -10.59 -4.91 13.52
CA LYS A 188 -11.31 -4.67 12.27
C LYS A 188 -10.97 -5.70 11.20
N ALA A 189 -9.70 -5.97 10.96
CA ALA A 189 -9.26 -6.93 9.94
C ALA A 189 -9.77 -8.35 10.21
N LEU A 190 -9.78 -8.77 11.48
CA LEU A 190 -10.23 -10.10 11.89
C LEU A 190 -11.76 -10.20 12.06
N SER A 191 -12.48 -9.08 12.00
CA SER A 191 -13.95 -9.08 12.02
C SER A 191 -14.56 -9.55 10.70
N PHE A 192 -13.78 -9.57 9.62
CA PHE A 192 -14.23 -10.07 8.31
C PHE A 192 -14.06 -11.60 8.23
N ASP A 193 -15.13 -12.30 7.87
CA ASP A 193 -15.11 -13.76 7.62
C ASP A 193 -14.83 -14.04 6.13
N ILE A 194 -13.85 -13.34 5.57
CA ILE A 194 -13.36 -13.46 4.19
C ILE A 194 -11.85 -13.23 4.15
N PRO A 195 -11.16 -13.61 3.06
CA PRO A 195 -9.77 -13.22 2.82
C PRO A 195 -9.58 -11.72 3.10
N THR A 196 -8.60 -11.37 3.94
CA THR A 196 -8.40 -9.99 4.38
C THR A 196 -6.94 -9.62 4.32
N VAL A 197 -6.65 -8.48 3.70
CA VAL A 197 -5.33 -7.87 3.65
C VAL A 197 -5.30 -6.58 4.46
N VAL A 198 -4.18 -6.32 5.11
CA VAL A 198 -3.91 -5.10 5.88
C VAL A 198 -2.66 -4.45 5.32
N THR A 199 -2.75 -3.19 4.95
CA THR A 199 -1.62 -2.39 4.48
C THR A 199 -1.41 -1.18 5.38
N GLY A 200 -0.21 -0.64 5.43
CA GLY A 200 0.02 0.61 6.14
C GLY A 200 1.48 0.97 6.34
N ASP A 201 1.66 2.24 6.70
CA ASP A 201 2.83 2.75 7.39
C ASP A 201 2.56 2.65 8.90
N PHE A 202 3.24 1.72 9.56
CA PHE A 202 2.99 1.42 10.97
C PHE A 202 3.89 2.22 11.91
N ASN A 203 4.84 2.98 11.37
CA ASN A 203 5.76 3.81 12.18
C ASN A 203 6.48 3.06 13.29
N PHE A 204 6.78 1.77 13.07
CA PHE A 204 7.66 0.96 13.91
C PHE A 204 8.41 -0.09 13.07
N ASP A 205 9.60 -0.43 13.54
CA ASP A 205 10.46 -1.39 12.86
C ASP A 205 9.96 -2.84 12.98
N LYS A 206 10.14 -3.63 11.94
CA LYS A 206 9.99 -5.09 11.97
C LYS A 206 10.82 -5.71 13.10
N GLY A 207 10.20 -6.64 13.81
CA GLY A 207 10.82 -7.39 14.92
C GLY A 207 10.82 -6.64 16.26
N THR A 208 10.08 -5.53 16.38
CA THR A 208 9.77 -4.88 17.67
C THR A 208 8.57 -5.55 18.35
N ASP A 209 8.31 -5.21 19.62
CA ASP A 209 7.13 -5.71 20.34
C ASP A 209 5.82 -5.34 19.62
N LEU A 210 5.76 -4.13 19.06
CA LEU A 210 4.59 -3.68 18.27
C LEU A 210 4.40 -4.48 16.98
N TYR A 211 5.50 -4.82 16.30
CA TYR A 211 5.43 -5.72 15.16
C TYR A 211 4.94 -7.11 15.56
N ASN A 212 5.46 -7.66 16.66
CA ASN A 212 5.01 -8.95 17.18
C ASN A 212 3.51 -8.90 17.56
N GLN A 213 3.04 -7.80 18.14
CA GLN A 213 1.63 -7.57 18.43
C GLN A 213 0.79 -7.59 17.15
N LEU A 214 1.25 -6.95 16.06
CA LEU A 214 0.55 -6.92 14.76
C LEU A 214 0.41 -8.34 14.18
N VAL A 215 1.50 -9.10 14.13
CA VAL A 215 1.55 -10.41 13.42
C VAL A 215 1.21 -11.61 14.30
N THR A 216 0.82 -11.39 15.57
CA THR A 216 0.40 -12.48 16.48
C THR A 216 -1.12 -12.49 16.62
N GLY A 217 -1.73 -13.68 16.64
CA GLY A 217 -3.15 -13.83 16.91
C GLY A 217 -4.07 -13.53 15.72
N GLY A 218 -3.64 -13.91 14.51
CA GLY A 218 -4.53 -13.99 13.35
C GLY A 218 -4.09 -13.26 12.09
N LEU A 219 -3.09 -12.37 12.18
CA LEU A 219 -2.44 -11.77 11.00
C LEU A 219 -1.03 -12.35 10.80
N SER A 220 -0.60 -12.41 9.55
CA SER A 220 0.74 -12.84 9.15
C SER A 220 1.34 -11.84 8.16
N ASP A 221 2.64 -11.56 8.28
CA ASP A 221 3.38 -10.67 7.37
C ASP A 221 3.66 -11.39 6.04
N THR A 222 3.21 -10.82 4.93
CA THR A 222 3.44 -11.39 3.60
C THR A 222 4.91 -11.49 3.24
N GLN A 223 5.76 -10.62 3.78
CA GLN A 223 7.22 -10.70 3.59
C GLN A 223 7.80 -12.01 4.13
N GLU A 224 7.28 -12.52 5.26
CA GLU A 224 7.72 -13.80 5.85
C GLU A 224 7.12 -15.01 5.15
N MET A 225 5.97 -14.86 4.51
CA MET A 225 5.25 -15.96 3.85
C MET A 225 5.65 -16.15 2.40
N ALA A 226 6.12 -15.09 1.73
CA ALA A 226 6.35 -15.07 0.29
C ALA A 226 7.40 -16.10 -0.16
N LYS A 227 7.12 -16.79 -1.28
CA LYS A 227 8.06 -17.70 -1.95
C LYS A 227 9.30 -16.96 -2.45
N GLU A 228 9.09 -15.72 -2.94
CA GLU A 228 10.14 -14.79 -3.33
C GLU A 228 9.99 -13.49 -2.55
N SER A 229 10.99 -13.14 -1.74
CA SER A 229 10.87 -12.01 -0.81
C SER A 229 12.10 -11.11 -0.83
N MET A 230 11.87 -9.80 -0.96
CA MET A 230 12.89 -8.79 -0.75
C MET A 230 12.91 -8.34 0.71
N SER A 231 14.11 -8.03 1.22
CA SER A 231 14.32 -7.50 2.58
C SER A 231 14.99 -6.14 2.57
N GLY A 232 14.85 -5.38 3.67
CA GLY A 232 15.48 -4.08 3.89
C GLY A 232 14.48 -3.00 4.27
N LYS A 233 14.96 -1.76 4.41
CA LYS A 233 14.11 -0.64 4.81
C LYS A 233 13.10 -0.25 3.73
N THR A 234 11.97 0.27 4.18
CA THR A 234 10.97 0.92 3.32
C THR A 234 11.06 2.44 3.42
N TYR A 235 11.25 3.00 4.62
CA TYR A 235 11.53 4.43 4.78
C TYR A 235 13.00 4.77 4.50
N HIS A 236 13.25 5.72 3.60
CA HIS A 236 14.60 6.13 3.22
C HIS A 236 14.84 7.64 3.28
N GLY A 237 13.82 8.47 3.54
CA GLY A 237 13.96 9.92 3.73
C GLY A 237 14.66 10.60 2.56
N TYR A 238 14.42 10.17 1.32
CA TYR A 238 15.08 10.60 0.07
C TYR A 238 16.59 10.29 -0.03
N ALA A 239 17.19 9.69 1.00
CA ALA A 239 18.60 9.31 0.97
C ALA A 239 18.87 8.02 0.18
N GLY A 240 17.83 7.23 -0.09
CA GLY A 240 17.97 5.93 -0.75
C GLY A 240 18.60 4.87 0.15
N GLY A 241 19.18 3.84 -0.48
CA GLY A 241 19.85 2.73 0.21
C GLY A 241 18.87 1.62 0.63
N ILE A 242 19.43 0.48 1.05
CA ILE A 242 18.67 -0.74 1.35
C ILE A 242 18.80 -1.21 2.80
N ALA A 243 19.81 -0.74 3.50
CA ALA A 243 20.10 -1.17 4.87
C ALA A 243 19.05 -0.59 5.85
N GLY A 244 18.53 -1.44 6.72
CA GLY A 244 17.53 -1.10 7.72
C GLY A 244 16.36 -2.06 7.72
N LYS A 245 15.36 -1.75 8.52
CA LYS A 245 14.13 -2.54 8.69
C LYS A 245 12.95 -1.83 8.02
N PRO A 246 11.96 -2.56 7.52
CA PRO A 246 10.73 -1.96 7.03
C PRO A 246 9.89 -1.43 8.22
N ILE A 247 9.10 -0.40 7.91
CA ILE A 247 8.04 0.16 8.77
C ILE A 247 6.69 0.15 8.06
N ASP A 248 6.70 -0.14 6.74
CA ASP A 248 5.51 -0.38 5.94
C ASP A 248 5.32 -1.89 5.80
N PHE A 249 4.10 -2.39 6.02
CA PHE A 249 3.79 -3.81 5.99
C PHE A 249 2.55 -4.10 5.16
N ILE A 250 2.52 -5.32 4.60
CA ILE A 250 1.34 -5.99 4.06
C ILE A 250 1.14 -7.26 4.88
N CYS A 251 0.04 -7.32 5.62
CA CYS A 251 -0.33 -8.49 6.41
C CYS A 251 -1.62 -9.11 5.88
N VAL A 252 -1.79 -10.40 6.14
CA VAL A 252 -2.97 -11.16 5.70
C VAL A 252 -3.54 -11.98 6.85
N ASN A 253 -4.86 -12.25 6.81
CA ASN A 253 -5.48 -13.20 7.74
C ASN A 253 -5.23 -14.65 7.31
N GLY A 254 -5.58 -15.61 8.17
CA GLY A 254 -5.33 -17.03 7.93
C GLY A 254 -6.07 -17.66 6.73
N GLN A 255 -6.92 -16.90 6.04
CA GLN A 255 -7.60 -17.37 4.82
C GLN A 255 -6.72 -17.17 3.56
N ILE A 256 -5.66 -16.35 3.65
CA ILE A 256 -4.69 -16.15 2.58
C ILE A 256 -3.39 -16.86 2.97
N THR A 257 -3.03 -17.92 2.26
CA THR A 257 -1.86 -18.76 2.58
C THR A 257 -0.85 -18.86 1.45
N ASP A 258 -1.21 -18.45 0.24
CA ASP A 258 -0.35 -18.53 -0.95
C ASP A 258 0.14 -17.14 -1.37
N ILE A 259 1.34 -16.80 -0.91
CA ILE A 259 2.02 -15.54 -1.25
C ILE A 259 3.15 -15.86 -2.23
N GLU A 260 2.97 -15.46 -3.49
CA GLU A 260 3.95 -15.71 -4.55
C GLU A 260 5.19 -14.83 -4.40
N SER A 261 4.98 -13.52 -4.16
CA SER A 261 6.08 -12.58 -4.02
C SER A 261 5.80 -11.47 -3.01
N TYR A 262 6.87 -10.93 -2.42
CA TYR A 262 6.91 -9.65 -1.72
C TYR A 262 8.05 -8.81 -2.28
N GLN A 263 7.74 -7.60 -2.74
CA GLN A 263 8.70 -6.73 -3.40
C GLN A 263 8.74 -5.34 -2.75
N ILE A 264 9.95 -4.74 -2.76
CA ILE A 264 10.19 -3.35 -2.35
C ILE A 264 10.65 -2.59 -3.60
N LEU A 265 9.86 -1.63 -4.07
CA LEU A 265 10.11 -0.87 -5.29
C LEU A 265 11.15 0.22 -5.03
N ARG A 266 12.41 -0.16 -5.18
CA ARG A 266 13.56 0.71 -4.95
C ARG A 266 13.97 1.38 -6.25
N GLY A 267 14.15 2.68 -6.21
CA GLY A 267 14.69 3.39 -7.36
C GLY A 267 14.20 4.81 -7.48
N LYS A 268 14.78 5.49 -8.45
CA LYS A 268 14.33 6.81 -8.92
C LYS A 268 13.70 6.64 -10.28
N TYR A 269 12.63 7.36 -10.50
CA TYR A 269 11.94 7.46 -11.79
C TYR A 269 12.07 8.90 -12.27
N GLU A 270 12.51 9.10 -13.50
CA GLU A 270 12.80 10.43 -14.06
C GLU A 270 13.72 11.28 -13.15
N GLY A 271 14.66 10.62 -12.49
CA GLY A 271 15.62 11.27 -11.60
C GLY A 271 15.13 11.58 -10.19
N THR A 272 13.83 11.33 -9.88
CA THR A 272 13.24 11.56 -8.55
C THR A 272 12.78 10.26 -7.89
N TYR A 273 12.76 10.24 -6.56
CA TYR A 273 12.04 9.20 -5.81
C TYR A 273 10.53 9.50 -5.83
N THR A 274 9.72 8.47 -5.94
CA THR A 274 8.24 8.61 -5.90
C THR A 274 7.71 9.02 -4.54
N SER A 275 8.49 8.80 -3.47
CA SER A 275 8.23 9.20 -2.09
C SER A 275 9.52 9.16 -1.29
N ASP A 276 9.51 9.50 -0.02
CA ASP A 276 10.55 9.18 0.96
C ASP A 276 10.39 7.75 1.54
N HIS A 277 9.32 7.05 1.15
CA HIS A 277 9.14 5.61 1.30
C HIS A 277 9.27 4.90 -0.04
N TYR A 278 9.77 3.66 -0.01
CA TYR A 278 9.65 2.74 -1.14
C TYR A 278 8.28 2.08 -1.10
N PRO A 279 7.51 2.10 -2.20
CA PRO A 279 6.31 1.28 -2.30
C PRO A 279 6.64 -0.19 -2.11
N ILE A 280 5.75 -0.92 -1.47
CA ILE A 280 5.82 -2.37 -1.35
C ILE A 280 4.61 -3.01 -1.99
N TYR A 281 4.76 -4.20 -2.55
CA TYR A 281 3.63 -5.00 -2.99
C TYR A 281 3.83 -6.48 -2.69
N SER A 282 2.72 -7.20 -2.58
CA SER A 282 2.67 -8.65 -2.55
C SER A 282 1.74 -9.17 -3.63
N ASP A 283 2.20 -10.21 -4.31
CA ASP A 283 1.41 -11.01 -5.22
C ASP A 283 0.93 -12.26 -4.49
N MET A 284 -0.38 -12.52 -4.53
CA MET A 284 -1.02 -13.59 -3.76
C MET A 284 -2.18 -14.23 -4.50
N LYS A 285 -2.57 -15.45 -4.05
CA LYS A 285 -3.73 -16.18 -4.54
C LYS A 285 -4.70 -16.45 -3.40
N PHE A 286 -5.98 -16.23 -3.64
CA PHE A 286 -7.07 -16.53 -2.72
C PHE A 286 -8.42 -16.65 -3.42
#